data_064f6f4166912e60f3cf5dcaf8c34111
#
_entry.id   064f6f4166912e60f3cf5dcaf8c34111
#
_cell.length_a   1.000
_cell.length_b   1.000
_cell.length_c   1.000
_cell.angle_alpha   90.00
_cell.angle_beta   90.00
_cell.angle_gamma   90.00
#
_symmetry.space_group_name_H-M   'P 1'
#
loop_
_entity.id
_entity.type
_entity.pdbx_description
1 polymer ?
#
loop_
_entity_poly.entity_id
_entity_poly.type
_entity_poly.pdbx_seq_one_letter_code
_entity_poly.pdbx_strand_id
1 'polypeptide(L)'
;MKYFSKITLGLILCTGFLFSCKDDDETRIDGITVDKEEITIGAEGGTEKISVSANDQWVARVSQPWIAVSPANGMGTAGCVLAIDSTLANVARTAQVRFSMDGREPKLVTVTQFGFGKQILVKEPEVEIPSSDAYKKRHFETTISTNVKFRIEENVDYSFAEEATM
;
A
#
# COMPACT_ATOMS: atom_id res chain seq x y z
N MET A 1 52.79 10.58 -73.19
CA MET A 1 51.54 9.74 -73.05
C MET A 1 50.85 10.13 -71.77
N LYS A 2 49.64 10.62 -71.93
CA LYS A 2 48.83 11.26 -70.88
C LYS A 2 48.01 10.17 -70.17
N TYR A 3 48.04 10.10 -68.85
CA TYR A 3 46.99 9.43 -68.08
C TYR A 3 46.38 10.41 -67.07
N PHE A 4 45.13 10.76 -67.33
CA PHE A 4 44.26 11.46 -66.42
C PHE A 4 43.71 10.44 -65.37
N SER A 5 44.00 10.67 -64.11
CA SER A 5 43.36 9.98 -63.02
C SER A 5 42.18 10.80 -62.51
N LYS A 6 40.99 10.25 -62.65
CA LYS A 6 39.76 10.87 -62.17
C LYS A 6 39.63 10.55 -60.65
N ILE A 7 39.71 11.58 -59.83
CA ILE A 7 39.41 11.48 -58.42
C ILE A 7 37.88 11.58 -58.26
N THR A 8 37.29 10.49 -57.93
CA THR A 8 35.88 10.44 -57.56
C THR A 8 35.74 10.80 -56.09
N LEU A 9 35.18 11.97 -55.83
CA LEU A 9 34.86 12.47 -54.49
C LEU A 9 33.63 11.71 -53.96
N GLY A 10 33.86 10.71 -53.11
CA GLY A 10 32.78 10.00 -52.42
C GLY A 10 32.24 10.82 -51.28
N LEU A 11 31.03 11.35 -51.44
CA LEU A 11 30.27 12.00 -50.41
C LEU A 11 29.73 10.96 -49.44
N ILE A 12 30.41 10.78 -48.30
CA ILE A 12 29.90 9.95 -47.21
C ILE A 12 28.79 10.68 -46.45
N LEU A 13 27.56 10.33 -46.74
CA LEU A 13 26.37 10.79 -46.01
C LEU A 13 26.33 10.08 -44.65
N CYS A 14 26.87 10.73 -43.62
CA CYS A 14 26.68 10.29 -42.22
C CYS A 14 25.23 10.48 -41.83
N THR A 15 24.42 9.43 -41.99
CA THR A 15 23.11 9.33 -41.36
C THR A 15 23.31 9.17 -39.86
N GLY A 16 23.22 10.28 -39.11
CA GLY A 16 23.19 10.27 -37.65
C GLY A 16 21.94 9.54 -37.18
N PHE A 17 22.12 8.33 -36.67
CA PHE A 17 21.11 7.69 -35.84
C PHE A 17 20.99 8.49 -34.56
N LEU A 18 19.97 9.34 -34.48
CA LEU A 18 19.50 9.88 -33.21
C LEU A 18 18.92 8.70 -32.43
N PHE A 19 19.73 8.09 -31.57
CA PHE A 19 19.20 7.32 -30.47
C PHE A 19 18.44 8.31 -29.58
N SER A 20 17.14 8.41 -29.82
CA SER A 20 16.23 8.95 -28.82
C SER A 20 16.27 7.98 -27.65
N CYS A 21 17.07 8.30 -26.63
CA CYS A 21 16.79 7.78 -25.30
C CYS A 21 15.35 8.20 -25.00
N LYS A 22 14.42 7.27 -25.01
CA LYS A 22 13.24 7.40 -24.20
C LYS A 22 13.79 7.51 -22.79
N ASP A 23 13.75 8.69 -22.21
CA ASP A 23 13.68 8.81 -20.77
C ASP A 23 12.43 8.04 -20.39
N ASP A 24 12.59 6.83 -19.91
CA ASP A 24 11.57 6.20 -19.09
C ASP A 24 11.41 7.17 -17.92
N ASP A 25 10.31 7.89 -17.96
CA ASP A 25 9.82 8.69 -16.86
C ASP A 25 9.49 7.68 -15.74
N GLU A 26 10.55 7.16 -15.11
CA GLU A 26 10.42 6.49 -13.83
C GLU A 26 9.75 7.52 -12.95
N THR A 27 8.50 7.28 -12.63
CA THR A 27 7.69 8.09 -11.73
C THR A 27 8.52 8.24 -10.46
N ARG A 28 9.25 9.34 -10.36
CA ARG A 28 10.15 9.62 -9.26
C ARG A 28 9.30 9.76 -8.00
N ILE A 29 9.25 8.68 -7.22
CA ILE A 29 8.53 8.65 -5.95
C ILE A 29 9.22 9.67 -5.05
N ASP A 30 8.54 10.80 -4.82
CA ASP A 30 9.07 11.81 -3.91
C ASP A 30 8.64 11.48 -2.48
N GLY A 31 9.38 10.57 -1.83
CA GLY A 31 9.12 10.17 -0.47
C GLY A 31 9.13 8.66 -0.26
N ILE A 32 8.33 8.21 0.67
CA ILE A 32 8.16 6.80 1.03
C ILE A 32 6.70 6.40 0.87
N THR A 33 6.45 5.26 0.25
CA THR A 33 5.12 4.65 0.13
C THR A 33 5.16 3.18 0.49
N VAL A 34 4.01 2.64 0.87
CA VAL A 34 3.82 1.21 1.18
C VAL A 34 2.63 0.68 0.39
N ASP A 35 2.65 -0.59 0.04
CA ASP A 35 1.58 -1.24 -0.72
C ASP A 35 0.34 -1.55 0.12
N LYS A 36 0.47 -1.58 1.45
CA LYS A 36 -0.61 -1.84 2.40
C LYS A 36 -0.52 -0.86 3.56
N GLU A 37 -1.63 -0.23 3.91
CA GLU A 37 -1.73 0.65 5.08
C GLU A 37 -2.44 -0.04 6.25
N GLU A 38 -3.18 -1.11 5.98
CA GLU A 38 -3.92 -1.88 6.97
C GLU A 38 -3.69 -3.39 6.75
N ILE A 39 -3.51 -4.12 7.83
CA ILE A 39 -3.36 -5.58 7.86
C ILE A 39 -4.26 -6.11 8.96
N THR A 40 -5.07 -7.12 8.63
CA THR A 40 -5.90 -7.82 9.60
C THR A 40 -5.51 -9.30 9.59
N ILE A 41 -5.25 -9.87 10.78
CA ILE A 41 -4.80 -11.26 10.95
C ILE A 41 -5.52 -11.93 12.11
N GLY A 42 -5.64 -13.26 12.06
CA GLY A 42 -6.24 -14.05 13.13
C GLY A 42 -5.38 -14.19 14.39
N ALA A 43 -5.94 -14.82 15.41
CA ALA A 43 -5.26 -15.03 16.69
C ALA A 43 -4.00 -15.90 16.59
N GLU A 44 -3.93 -16.76 15.58
CA GLU A 44 -2.79 -17.64 15.29
C GLU A 44 -1.54 -16.87 14.89
N GLY A 45 -1.68 -15.59 14.48
CA GLY A 45 -0.58 -14.81 13.96
C GLY A 45 -0.13 -15.29 12.58
N GLY A 46 1.11 -15.02 12.22
CA GLY A 46 1.66 -15.42 10.93
C GLY A 46 2.64 -14.41 10.35
N THR A 47 2.75 -14.41 9.03
CA THR A 47 3.66 -13.50 8.33
C THR A 47 2.93 -12.77 7.21
N GLU A 48 3.20 -11.47 7.12
CA GLU A 48 2.71 -10.60 6.04
C GLU A 48 3.87 -9.94 5.31
N LYS A 49 3.74 -9.82 3.99
CA LYS A 49 4.72 -9.11 3.16
C LYS A 49 4.25 -7.70 2.89
N ILE A 50 5.18 -6.76 2.98
CA ILE A 50 4.98 -5.35 2.63
C ILE A 50 6.04 -4.95 1.63
N SER A 51 5.62 -4.28 0.55
CA SER A 51 6.53 -3.60 -0.38
C SER A 51 6.64 -2.14 0.02
N VAL A 52 7.86 -1.71 0.27
CA VAL A 52 8.20 -0.32 0.53
C VAL A 52 8.84 0.25 -0.72
N SER A 53 8.33 1.37 -1.22
CA SER A 53 8.94 2.13 -2.31
C SER A 53 9.41 3.46 -1.78
N ALA A 54 10.70 3.75 -1.94
CA ALA A 54 11.33 4.96 -1.47
C ALA A 54 12.43 5.39 -2.46
N ASN A 55 12.83 6.66 -2.42
CA ASN A 55 13.92 7.18 -3.23
C ASN A 55 15.26 7.25 -2.48
N ASP A 56 15.29 6.85 -1.21
CA ASP A 56 16.48 6.85 -0.36
C ASP A 56 16.40 5.74 0.71
N GLN A 57 17.28 5.78 1.71
CA GLN A 57 17.27 4.87 2.85
C GLN A 57 16.04 5.06 3.71
N TRP A 58 15.46 3.96 4.15
CA TRP A 58 14.32 3.94 5.06
C TRP A 58 14.54 2.98 6.23
N VAL A 59 13.81 3.23 7.30
CA VAL A 59 13.83 2.42 8.53
C VAL A 59 12.40 2.13 8.94
N ALA A 60 12.12 0.86 9.30
CA ALA A 60 10.87 0.42 9.89
C ALA A 60 11.02 0.27 11.42
N ARG A 61 10.00 0.72 12.16
CA ARG A 61 9.89 0.56 13.60
C ARG A 61 8.50 0.07 13.98
N VAL A 62 8.43 -0.89 14.89
CA VAL A 62 7.18 -1.44 15.43
C VAL A 62 6.82 -0.77 16.75
N SER A 63 5.53 -0.56 16.99
CA SER A 63 5.04 0.03 18.24
C SER A 63 4.85 -1.00 19.36
N GLN A 64 4.83 -2.29 19.02
CA GLN A 64 4.56 -3.36 19.96
C GLN A 64 5.46 -4.56 19.73
N PRO A 65 5.91 -5.25 20.79
CA PRO A 65 6.90 -6.33 20.69
C PRO A 65 6.39 -7.61 20.05
N TRP A 66 5.08 -7.77 19.86
CA TRP A 66 4.47 -8.95 19.22
C TRP A 66 4.50 -8.89 17.68
N ILE A 67 5.13 -7.85 17.11
CA ILE A 67 5.44 -7.75 15.69
C ILE A 67 6.95 -7.61 15.54
N ALA A 68 7.53 -8.40 14.66
CA ALA A 68 8.89 -8.23 14.18
C ALA A 68 8.86 -7.89 12.69
N VAL A 69 9.76 -6.99 12.26
CA VAL A 69 9.93 -6.61 10.85
C VAL A 69 11.33 -6.97 10.37
N SER A 70 11.43 -7.63 9.23
CA SER A 70 12.70 -8.05 8.65
C SER A 70 12.67 -7.97 7.11
N PRO A 71 13.65 -7.27 6.48
CA PRO A 71 14.60 -6.35 7.10
C PRO A 71 13.91 -5.12 7.68
N ALA A 72 14.47 -4.55 8.77
CA ALA A 72 13.94 -3.35 9.41
C ALA A 72 14.46 -2.05 8.78
N ASN A 73 15.21 -2.14 7.71
CA ASN A 73 15.71 -1.02 6.92
C ASN A 73 15.97 -1.46 5.48
N GLY A 74 16.04 -0.49 4.60
CA GLY A 74 16.34 -0.73 3.18
C GLY A 74 16.75 0.55 2.47
N MET A 75 17.03 0.42 1.19
CA MET A 75 17.32 1.53 0.30
C MET A 75 16.46 1.36 -0.96
N GLY A 76 15.82 2.43 -1.39
CA GLY A 76 14.95 2.39 -2.57
C GLY A 76 13.74 1.46 -2.36
N THR A 77 13.31 0.81 -3.45
CA THR A 77 12.21 -0.14 -3.39
C THR A 77 12.69 -1.48 -2.87
N ALA A 78 12.12 -1.95 -1.76
CA ALA A 78 12.47 -3.22 -1.13
C ALA A 78 11.26 -3.84 -0.41
N GLY A 79 11.23 -5.18 -0.36
CA GLY A 79 10.24 -5.90 0.43
C GLY A 79 10.72 -6.15 1.86
N CYS A 80 9.79 -6.12 2.81
CA CYS A 80 10.00 -6.62 4.16
C CYS A 80 8.89 -7.58 4.57
N VAL A 81 9.15 -8.38 5.59
CA VAL A 81 8.21 -9.34 6.16
C VAL A 81 7.90 -8.91 7.58
N LEU A 82 6.64 -8.83 7.91
CA LEU A 82 6.15 -8.71 9.29
C LEU A 82 5.90 -10.12 9.80
N ALA A 83 6.56 -10.51 10.88
CA ALA A 83 6.23 -11.69 11.66
C ALA A 83 5.37 -11.26 12.84
N ILE A 84 4.19 -11.84 12.97
CA ILE A 84 3.17 -11.47 13.95
C ILE A 84 2.94 -12.67 14.86
N ASP A 85 3.22 -12.49 16.13
CA ASP A 85 3.07 -13.56 17.14
C ASP A 85 1.62 -13.94 17.34
N SER A 86 1.37 -15.20 17.67
CA SER A 86 0.04 -15.65 18.10
C SER A 86 -0.39 -14.98 19.40
N THR A 87 -1.69 -14.96 19.66
CA THR A 87 -2.25 -14.44 20.92
C THR A 87 -3.26 -15.40 21.51
N LEU A 88 -3.27 -15.50 22.86
CA LEU A 88 -4.28 -16.20 23.64
C LEU A 88 -5.37 -15.26 24.19
N ALA A 89 -5.27 -13.98 23.91
CA ALA A 89 -6.28 -13.00 24.32
C ALA A 89 -7.61 -13.25 23.64
N ASN A 90 -8.71 -12.97 24.31
CA ASN A 90 -10.06 -13.07 23.72
C ASN A 90 -10.44 -11.85 22.88
N VAL A 91 -9.72 -10.74 23.05
CA VAL A 91 -10.00 -9.45 22.39
C VAL A 91 -8.96 -9.14 21.33
N ALA A 92 -9.33 -8.36 20.34
CA ALA A 92 -8.42 -7.86 19.33
C ALA A 92 -7.38 -6.92 19.93
N ARG A 93 -6.21 -6.88 19.30
CA ARG A 93 -5.15 -5.92 19.61
C ARG A 93 -4.65 -5.25 18.33
N THR A 94 -4.17 -4.03 18.48
CA THR A 94 -3.70 -3.23 17.34
C THR A 94 -2.29 -2.72 17.62
N ALA A 95 -1.48 -2.67 16.59
CA ALA A 95 -0.15 -2.08 16.60
C ALA A 95 0.12 -1.33 15.31
N GLN A 96 1.14 -0.49 15.32
CA GLN A 96 1.59 0.25 14.15
C GLN A 96 3.02 -0.11 13.78
N VAL A 97 3.25 -0.23 12.48
CA VAL A 97 4.59 -0.28 11.89
C VAL A 97 4.81 1.04 11.17
N ARG A 98 5.83 1.77 11.61
CA ARG A 98 6.19 3.07 11.07
C ARG A 98 7.38 2.92 10.13
N PHE A 99 7.21 3.30 8.88
CA PHE A 99 8.26 3.41 7.87
C PHE A 99 8.68 4.87 7.75
N SER A 100 9.94 5.16 8.01
CA SER A 100 10.47 6.53 8.05
C SER A 100 11.65 6.66 7.10
N MET A 101 11.71 7.79 6.41
CA MET A 101 12.82 8.25 5.59
C MET A 101 13.21 9.64 6.06
N ASP A 102 14.49 10.00 5.98
CA ASP A 102 14.97 11.30 6.46
C ASP A 102 14.32 12.45 5.69
N GLY A 103 13.91 13.49 6.44
CA GLY A 103 13.31 14.70 5.87
C GLY A 103 11.93 14.50 5.22
N ARG A 104 11.25 13.34 5.41
CA ARG A 104 9.95 13.03 4.80
C ARG A 104 8.93 12.55 5.83
N GLU A 105 7.66 12.76 5.50
CA GLU A 105 6.54 12.23 6.29
C GLU A 105 6.58 10.71 6.34
N PRO A 106 6.50 10.10 7.52
CA PRO A 106 6.50 8.66 7.66
C PRO A 106 5.19 8.05 7.17
N LYS A 107 5.27 6.78 6.73
CA LYS A 107 4.10 5.96 6.45
C LYS A 107 3.83 5.02 7.61
N LEU A 108 2.55 4.87 7.95
CA LEU A 108 2.08 4.00 9.02
C LEU A 108 1.29 2.84 8.43
N VAL A 109 1.62 1.64 8.88
CA VAL A 109 0.84 0.43 8.61
C VAL A 109 0.20 -0.01 9.91
N THR A 110 -1.13 -0.04 9.94
CA THR A 110 -1.90 -0.49 11.10
C THR A 110 -2.11 -2.00 11.02
N VAL A 111 -1.67 -2.72 12.04
CA VAL A 111 -1.87 -4.16 12.14
C VAL A 111 -2.90 -4.43 13.22
N THR A 112 -4.02 -5.04 12.84
CA THR A 112 -5.08 -5.49 13.74
C THR A 112 -5.05 -7.01 13.82
N GLN A 113 -4.82 -7.55 15.02
CA GLN A 113 -4.89 -8.98 15.27
C GLN A 113 -6.13 -9.33 16.08
N PHE A 114 -6.97 -10.22 15.53
CA PHE A 114 -8.08 -10.77 16.29
C PHE A 114 -7.60 -11.62 17.46
N GLY A 115 -8.39 -11.61 18.55
CA GLY A 115 -8.26 -12.60 19.59
C GLY A 115 -9.03 -13.91 19.26
N PHE A 116 -8.98 -14.87 20.17
CA PHE A 116 -9.76 -16.13 20.04
C PHE A 116 -11.27 -15.93 20.20
N GLY A 117 -11.71 -14.83 20.82
CA GLY A 117 -13.12 -14.49 20.96
C GLY A 117 -13.76 -14.21 19.61
N LYS A 118 -15.09 -14.40 19.53
CA LYS A 118 -15.87 -13.97 18.37
C LYS A 118 -15.93 -12.46 18.32
N GLN A 119 -15.52 -11.87 17.22
CA GLN A 119 -15.38 -10.41 17.10
C GLN A 119 -15.88 -9.90 15.75
N ILE A 120 -16.51 -8.75 15.82
CA ILE A 120 -16.84 -7.90 14.66
C ILE A 120 -16.30 -6.52 14.98
N LEU A 121 -15.39 -6.03 14.15
CA LEU A 121 -14.78 -4.70 14.26
C LEU A 121 -15.30 -3.84 13.13
N VAL A 122 -15.90 -2.71 13.47
CA VAL A 122 -16.36 -1.71 12.50
C VAL A 122 -15.40 -0.53 12.58
N LYS A 123 -14.81 -0.13 11.46
CA LYS A 123 -13.82 0.95 11.43
C LYS A 123 -14.44 2.29 11.83
N GLU A 124 -15.63 2.56 11.34
CA GLU A 124 -16.39 3.78 11.61
C GLU A 124 -17.79 3.39 12.08
N PRO A 125 -17.98 3.18 13.41
CA PRO A 125 -19.25 2.68 13.94
C PRO A 125 -20.36 3.73 13.92
N GLU A 126 -20.01 5.02 13.80
CA GLU A 126 -20.95 6.13 13.69
C GLU A 126 -20.58 7.00 12.49
N VAL A 127 -21.55 7.28 11.63
CA VAL A 127 -21.37 8.14 10.45
C VAL A 127 -22.47 9.19 10.45
N GLU A 128 -22.09 10.47 10.50
CA GLU A 128 -23.02 11.59 10.32
C GLU A 128 -23.18 11.92 8.85
N ILE A 129 -24.40 11.87 8.34
CA ILE A 129 -24.74 12.28 6.98
C ILE A 129 -25.47 13.61 7.05
N PRO A 130 -24.88 14.72 6.56
CA PRO A 130 -25.52 16.02 6.60
C PRO A 130 -26.87 16.03 5.87
N SER A 131 -27.88 16.59 6.49
CA SER A 131 -29.23 16.71 5.87
C SER A 131 -29.25 17.61 4.63
N SER A 132 -28.23 18.47 4.49
CA SER A 132 -28.04 19.36 3.34
C SER A 132 -27.59 18.63 2.08
N ASP A 133 -27.08 17.41 2.19
CA ASP A 133 -26.61 16.67 1.05
C ASP A 133 -27.76 16.17 0.20
N ALA A 134 -27.60 16.25 -1.13
CA ALA A 134 -28.55 15.69 -2.07
C ALA A 134 -28.66 14.18 -1.85
N TYR A 135 -29.91 13.65 -1.89
CA TYR A 135 -30.21 12.24 -1.63
C TYR A 135 -29.25 11.25 -2.32
N LYS A 136 -28.95 11.47 -3.62
CA LYS A 136 -28.02 10.62 -4.39
C LYS A 136 -26.57 10.68 -3.94
N LYS A 137 -26.20 11.63 -3.06
CA LYS A 137 -24.85 11.77 -2.49
C LYS A 137 -24.76 11.29 -1.06
N ARG A 138 -25.87 10.86 -0.47
CA ARG A 138 -25.94 10.38 0.90
C ARG A 138 -25.58 8.90 0.96
N HIS A 139 -24.33 8.59 0.72
CA HIS A 139 -23.79 7.25 0.88
C HIS A 139 -22.54 7.31 1.74
N PHE A 140 -22.25 6.24 2.42
CA PHE A 140 -21.00 6.04 3.14
C PHE A 140 -20.52 4.61 2.95
N GLU A 141 -19.23 4.43 3.09
CA GLU A 141 -18.59 3.13 3.09
C GLU A 141 -17.89 2.94 4.42
N THR A 142 -18.04 1.78 5.03
CA THR A 142 -17.29 1.40 6.23
C THR A 142 -16.71 0.01 6.07
N THR A 143 -15.55 -0.22 6.71
CA THR A 143 -14.91 -1.51 6.69
C THR A 143 -15.31 -2.31 7.92
N ILE A 144 -15.81 -3.52 7.71
CA ILE A 144 -16.11 -4.48 8.77
C ILE A 144 -15.08 -5.60 8.70
N SER A 145 -14.31 -5.76 9.78
CA SER A 145 -13.37 -6.86 9.97
C SER A 145 -13.92 -7.85 10.97
N THR A 146 -13.96 -9.13 10.63
CA THR A 146 -14.57 -10.14 11.50
C THR A 146 -13.89 -11.50 11.38
N ASN A 147 -13.88 -12.26 12.47
CA ASN A 147 -13.45 -13.66 12.52
C ASN A 147 -14.63 -14.64 12.63
N VAL A 148 -15.86 -14.16 12.39
CA VAL A 148 -17.08 -14.97 12.39
C VAL A 148 -17.92 -14.68 11.16
N LYS A 149 -18.75 -15.65 10.76
CA LYS A 149 -19.79 -15.39 9.76
C LYS A 149 -20.86 -14.47 10.36
N PHE A 150 -21.24 -13.45 9.65
CA PHE A 150 -22.26 -12.49 10.07
C PHE A 150 -23.23 -12.20 8.93
N ARG A 151 -24.35 -11.60 9.27
CA ARG A 151 -25.35 -11.09 8.34
C ARG A 151 -25.69 -9.67 8.76
N ILE A 152 -25.78 -8.78 7.81
CA ILE A 152 -26.29 -7.43 8.04
C ILE A 152 -27.81 -7.52 8.02
N GLU A 153 -28.45 -7.05 9.07
CA GLU A 153 -29.90 -6.88 9.13
C GLU A 153 -30.20 -5.40 9.13
N GLU A 154 -30.97 -4.96 8.16
CA GLU A 154 -31.43 -3.59 8.09
C GLU A 154 -32.56 -3.38 9.07
N ASN A 155 -32.51 -2.28 9.85
CA ASN A 155 -33.62 -1.88 10.67
C ASN A 155 -34.55 -0.97 9.82
N VAL A 156 -35.78 -1.38 9.67
CA VAL A 156 -36.71 -1.23 8.57
C VAL A 156 -37.20 0.17 8.20
N ASP A 157 -36.78 1.23 8.83
CA ASP A 157 -37.32 2.56 8.48
C ASP A 157 -36.58 3.26 7.33
N TYR A 158 -35.39 2.80 6.95
CA TYR A 158 -34.60 3.36 5.84
C TYR A 158 -33.73 2.30 5.17
N SER A 159 -34.26 1.57 4.21
CA SER A 159 -33.51 0.53 3.50
C SER A 159 -32.72 1.07 2.32
N PHE A 160 -31.42 1.19 2.45
CA PHE A 160 -30.48 1.48 1.35
C PHE A 160 -29.17 0.74 1.49
N ALA A 161 -29.20 -0.56 1.71
CA ALA A 161 -27.98 -1.36 1.62
C ALA A 161 -27.79 -1.87 0.20
N GLU A 162 -26.80 -1.36 -0.51
CA GLU A 162 -26.20 -2.08 -1.62
C GLU A 162 -25.31 -3.21 -1.05
N GLU A 163 -25.35 -4.36 -1.71
CA GLU A 163 -24.74 -5.61 -1.27
C GLU A 163 -23.34 -5.48 -0.66
N ALA A 164 -23.16 -6.03 0.54
CA ALA A 164 -21.86 -6.29 1.10
C ALA A 164 -21.15 -7.36 0.24
N THR A 165 -20.12 -6.99 -0.48
CA THR A 165 -19.20 -7.94 -1.11
C THR A 165 -18.34 -8.60 -0.03
N MET A 166 -18.55 -9.89 0.19
CA MET A 166 -17.71 -10.75 1.05
C MET A 166 -16.47 -11.23 0.28
#